data_8d5aed6bc7ef924a53e9627979ac0b38
#
_entry.id   8d5aed6bc7ef924a53e9627979ac0b38
#
_cell.length_a   1.000
_cell.length_b   1.000
_cell.length_c   1.000
_cell.angle_alpha   90.00
_cell.angle_beta   90.00
_cell.angle_gamma   90.00
#
_symmetry.space_group_name_H-M   'P 1'
#
loop_
_entity.id
_entity.type
_entity.pdbx_description
1 polymer ?
#
loop_
_entity_poly.entity_id
_entity_poly.type
_entity_poly.pdbx_seq_one_letter_code
_entity_poly.pdbx_strand_id
1 'polypeptide(L)'
;MSVLINDKIDNLLKSTSRSFYPTLKYLPKKVRGQIGLLYLLARVADTIADSKHGDTEELLRLLHQYNDVAQGKSTKLPDFSSLAEIQDNPNEAELLRNVEDVIEGLKEYSEDDRVRMLECLDIIVGGQILDLERFGPANEGGNISALKDNSELDDYTFRVAGCVGVFWTKMSLAHIISIPPEQEEDIFEKGIRFGKAIQMINNLRDIP
;
A
#
# COMPACT_ATOMS: atom_id res chain seq x y z
N MET A 1 3.98 -19.75 -12.80
CA MET A 1 2.88 -18.86 -13.24
C MET A 1 3.09 -17.52 -12.56
N SER A 2 3.20 -16.45 -13.33
CA SER A 2 3.28 -15.10 -12.79
C SER A 2 1.97 -14.69 -12.13
N VAL A 3 2.05 -13.75 -11.19
CA VAL A 3 0.88 -13.13 -10.54
C VAL A 3 0.37 -11.98 -11.40
N LEU A 4 1.30 -11.16 -11.90
CA LEU A 4 1.02 -10.02 -12.76
C LEU A 4 1.22 -10.38 -14.24
N ILE A 5 0.60 -9.60 -15.12
CA ILE A 5 0.64 -9.80 -16.59
C ILE A 5 2.04 -9.48 -17.14
N ASN A 6 2.68 -8.44 -16.60
CA ASN A 6 4.02 -7.99 -17.00
C ASN A 6 5.09 -8.66 -16.14
N ASP A 7 5.99 -9.43 -16.77
CA ASP A 7 7.05 -10.16 -16.08
C ASP A 7 8.02 -9.26 -15.30
N LYS A 8 8.27 -8.03 -15.76
CA LYS A 8 9.12 -7.06 -15.08
C LYS A 8 8.50 -6.68 -13.72
N ILE A 9 7.23 -6.30 -13.73
CA ILE A 9 6.49 -5.91 -12.52
C ILE A 9 6.27 -7.13 -11.61
N ASP A 10 6.03 -8.31 -12.19
CA ASP A 10 5.90 -9.56 -11.42
C ASP A 10 7.19 -9.91 -10.67
N ASN A 11 8.35 -9.67 -11.27
CA ASN A 11 9.65 -9.85 -10.62
C ASN A 11 9.87 -8.86 -9.47
N LEU A 12 9.48 -7.58 -9.65
CA LEU A 12 9.49 -6.59 -8.57
C LEU A 12 8.60 -7.03 -7.41
N LEU A 13 7.37 -7.47 -7.70
CA LEU A 13 6.45 -8.00 -6.68
C LEU A 13 7.07 -9.19 -5.93
N LYS A 14 7.66 -10.13 -6.66
CA LYS A 14 8.30 -11.31 -6.07
C LYS A 14 9.48 -10.97 -5.16
N SER A 15 10.32 -10.00 -5.56
CA SER A 15 11.51 -9.62 -4.81
C SER A 15 11.19 -8.81 -3.57
N THR A 16 10.13 -7.98 -3.60
CA THR A 16 9.75 -7.09 -2.49
C THR A 16 8.76 -7.70 -1.51
N SER A 17 7.95 -8.68 -1.93
CA SER A 17 6.86 -9.22 -1.11
C SER A 17 7.19 -10.51 -0.35
N ARG A 18 8.39 -11.08 -0.52
CA ARG A 18 8.88 -12.25 0.22
C ARG A 18 7.84 -13.39 0.34
N SER A 19 7.28 -13.59 1.54
CA SER A 19 6.29 -14.64 1.82
C SER A 19 4.89 -14.36 1.25
N PHE A 20 4.59 -13.12 0.90
CA PHE A 20 3.28 -12.76 0.35
C PHE A 20 3.10 -13.23 -1.10
N TYR A 21 4.16 -13.19 -1.93
CA TYR A 21 4.08 -13.62 -3.33
C TYR A 21 3.59 -15.07 -3.51
N PRO A 22 4.10 -16.08 -2.78
CA PRO A 22 3.54 -17.43 -2.84
C PRO A 22 2.05 -17.48 -2.50
N THR A 23 1.60 -16.69 -1.50
CA THR A 23 0.19 -16.63 -1.10
C THR A 23 -0.69 -16.11 -2.24
N LEU A 24 -0.25 -15.08 -2.97
CA LEU A 24 -0.97 -14.53 -4.12
C LEU A 24 -1.25 -15.59 -5.19
N LYS A 25 -0.37 -16.56 -5.38
CA LYS A 25 -0.55 -17.62 -6.38
C LYS A 25 -1.75 -18.54 -6.12
N TYR A 26 -2.16 -18.66 -4.85
CA TYR A 26 -3.32 -19.44 -4.46
C TYR A 26 -4.65 -18.68 -4.60
N LEU A 27 -4.60 -17.38 -4.80
CA LEU A 27 -5.80 -16.58 -5.04
C LEU A 27 -6.41 -16.88 -6.41
N PRO A 28 -7.74 -16.74 -6.54
CA PRO A 28 -8.41 -16.81 -7.83
C PRO A 28 -7.74 -15.87 -8.85
N LYS A 29 -7.56 -16.35 -10.09
CA LYS A 29 -6.92 -15.58 -11.16
C LYS A 29 -7.59 -14.23 -11.42
N LYS A 30 -8.89 -14.13 -11.13
CA LYS A 30 -9.70 -12.93 -11.36
C LYS A 30 -9.33 -11.74 -10.48
N VAL A 31 -8.67 -11.97 -9.34
CA VAL A 31 -8.36 -10.93 -8.35
C VAL A 31 -6.87 -10.84 -7.99
N ARG A 32 -6.09 -11.89 -8.25
CA ARG A 32 -4.69 -11.95 -7.80
C ARG A 32 -3.82 -10.84 -8.36
N GLY A 33 -4.05 -10.45 -9.62
CA GLY A 33 -3.29 -9.41 -10.30
C GLY A 33 -3.55 -8.03 -9.69
N GLN A 34 -4.80 -7.69 -9.48
CA GLN A 34 -5.21 -6.42 -8.86
C GLN A 34 -4.66 -6.30 -7.42
N ILE A 35 -4.75 -7.39 -6.66
CA ILE A 35 -4.22 -7.45 -5.28
C ILE A 35 -2.70 -7.33 -5.28
N GLY A 36 -2.02 -8.02 -6.20
CA GLY A 36 -0.56 -7.94 -6.34
C GLY A 36 -0.08 -6.56 -6.75
N LEU A 37 -0.77 -5.91 -7.69
CA LEU A 37 -0.40 -4.56 -8.13
C LEU A 37 -0.66 -3.52 -7.04
N LEU A 38 -1.81 -3.57 -6.34
CA LEU A 38 -2.06 -2.67 -5.21
C LEU A 38 -1.00 -2.83 -4.12
N TYR A 39 -0.63 -4.09 -3.78
CA TYR A 39 0.46 -4.33 -2.84
C TYR A 39 1.76 -3.63 -3.28
N LEU A 40 2.10 -3.74 -4.57
CA LEU A 40 3.33 -3.14 -5.09
C LEU A 40 3.28 -1.60 -5.07
N LEU A 41 2.13 -1.02 -5.43
CA LEU A 41 1.89 0.43 -5.33
C LEU A 41 2.00 0.91 -3.87
N ALA A 42 1.39 0.21 -2.93
CA ALA A 42 1.51 0.52 -1.50
C ALA A 42 2.96 0.38 -1.02
N ARG A 43 3.69 -0.64 -1.53
CA ARG A 43 5.10 -0.85 -1.16
C ARG A 43 6.02 0.28 -1.65
N VAL A 44 5.72 0.92 -2.79
CA VAL A 44 6.41 2.15 -3.21
C VAL A 44 6.25 3.24 -2.15
N ALA A 45 5.01 3.48 -1.71
CA ALA A 45 4.73 4.49 -0.70
C ALA A 45 5.42 4.18 0.64
N ASP A 46 5.38 2.92 1.10
CA ASP A 46 6.10 2.46 2.30
C ASP A 46 7.60 2.73 2.17
N THR A 47 8.20 2.38 1.03
CA THR A 47 9.65 2.58 0.79
C THR A 47 10.03 4.06 0.82
N ILE A 48 9.15 4.96 0.36
CA ILE A 48 9.38 6.40 0.47
C ILE A 48 9.29 6.84 1.93
N ALA A 49 8.22 6.44 2.63
CA ALA A 49 7.94 6.88 4.00
C ALA A 49 8.98 6.35 5.02
N ASP A 50 9.41 5.10 4.86
CA ASP A 50 10.34 4.42 5.77
C ASP A 50 11.81 4.79 5.50
N SER A 51 12.08 5.69 4.55
CA SER A 51 13.45 6.08 4.26
C SER A 51 14.11 6.76 5.47
N LYS A 52 15.22 6.20 5.93
CA LYS A 52 16.02 6.73 7.04
C LYS A 52 16.79 7.99 6.68
N HIS A 53 16.90 8.29 5.40
CA HIS A 53 17.70 9.37 4.84
C HIS A 53 16.79 10.31 4.03
N GLY A 54 16.46 11.42 4.58
CA GLY A 54 15.63 12.46 4.00
C GLY A 54 15.04 13.32 5.10
N ASP A 55 14.83 14.60 4.84
CA ASP A 55 14.04 15.37 5.78
C ASP A 55 12.54 15.09 5.58
N THR A 56 11.77 15.37 6.59
CA THR A 56 10.32 15.14 6.59
C THR A 56 9.63 15.87 5.42
N GLU A 57 10.04 17.07 5.09
CA GLU A 57 9.42 17.87 4.01
C GLU A 57 9.66 17.23 2.64
N GLU A 58 10.86 16.70 2.41
CA GLU A 58 11.17 16.02 1.15
C GLU A 58 10.37 14.73 1.01
N LEU A 59 10.32 13.89 2.04
CA LEU A 59 9.55 12.63 2.01
C LEU A 59 8.06 12.90 1.81
N LEU A 60 7.49 13.88 2.51
CA LEU A 60 6.11 14.31 2.32
C LEU A 60 5.85 14.79 0.88
N ARG A 61 6.75 15.60 0.33
CA ARG A 61 6.65 16.08 -1.05
C ARG A 61 6.67 14.91 -2.04
N LEU A 62 7.57 13.94 -1.85
CA LEU A 62 7.67 12.76 -2.70
C LEU A 62 6.40 11.90 -2.63
N LEU A 63 5.85 11.66 -1.44
CA LEU A 63 4.60 10.93 -1.26
C LEU A 63 3.41 11.61 -1.93
N HIS A 64 3.26 12.93 -1.75
CA HIS A 64 2.21 13.69 -2.42
C HIS A 64 2.32 13.62 -3.94
N GLN A 65 3.51 13.84 -4.49
CA GLN A 65 3.74 13.78 -5.94
C GLN A 65 3.52 12.37 -6.50
N TYR A 66 3.97 11.33 -5.80
CA TYR A 66 3.71 9.95 -6.14
C TYR A 66 2.21 9.66 -6.21
N ASN A 67 1.47 10.02 -5.15
CA ASN A 67 0.03 9.82 -5.10
C ASN A 67 -0.69 10.57 -6.21
N ASP A 68 -0.34 11.83 -6.46
CA ASP A 68 -0.95 12.63 -7.52
C ASP A 68 -0.77 12.00 -8.90
N VAL A 69 0.41 11.42 -9.17
CA VAL A 69 0.64 10.72 -10.44
C VAL A 69 -0.13 9.40 -10.50
N ALA A 70 -0.11 8.61 -9.44
CA ALA A 70 -0.88 7.37 -9.38
C ALA A 70 -2.38 7.61 -9.57
N GLN A 71 -2.92 8.69 -8.97
CA GLN A 71 -4.32 9.11 -9.09
C GLN A 71 -4.67 9.79 -10.43
N GLY A 72 -3.68 9.99 -11.32
CA GLY A 72 -3.88 10.68 -12.60
C GLY A 72 -4.09 12.19 -12.49
N LYS A 73 -3.84 12.80 -11.32
CA LYS A 73 -3.92 14.25 -11.08
C LYS A 73 -2.72 14.99 -11.65
N SER A 74 -1.60 14.31 -11.86
CA SER A 74 -0.34 14.83 -12.40
C SER A 74 0.28 13.80 -13.35
N THR A 75 1.06 14.28 -14.32
CA THR A 75 1.88 13.42 -15.19
C THR A 75 3.37 13.50 -14.84
N LYS A 76 3.73 14.35 -13.89
CA LYS A 76 5.13 14.60 -13.53
C LYS A 76 5.52 13.75 -12.32
N LEU A 77 6.08 12.57 -12.61
CA LEU A 77 6.65 11.71 -11.57
C LEU A 77 7.91 12.38 -10.98
N PRO A 78 8.10 12.37 -9.66
CA PRO A 78 9.34 12.83 -9.05
C PRO A 78 10.52 11.89 -9.40
N ASP A 79 11.72 12.43 -9.34
CA ASP A 79 12.93 11.61 -9.46
C ASP A 79 13.23 10.93 -8.12
N PHE A 80 13.22 9.60 -8.14
CA PHE A 80 13.52 8.77 -6.97
C PHE A 80 14.96 8.26 -6.96
N SER A 81 15.82 8.68 -7.89
CA SER A 81 17.19 8.15 -8.03
C SER A 81 18.00 8.31 -6.76
N SER A 82 17.99 9.51 -6.16
CA SER A 82 18.71 9.79 -4.92
C SER A 82 18.20 8.94 -3.76
N LEU A 83 16.87 8.75 -3.66
CA LEU A 83 16.27 7.93 -2.63
C LEU A 83 16.59 6.43 -2.85
N ALA A 84 16.65 5.97 -4.10
CA ALA A 84 17.03 4.61 -4.45
C ALA A 84 18.49 4.28 -4.14
N GLU A 85 19.40 5.26 -4.28
CA GLU A 85 20.83 5.07 -4.00
C GLU A 85 21.14 4.82 -2.52
N ILE A 86 20.31 5.36 -1.62
CA ILE A 86 20.51 5.29 -0.18
C ILE A 86 19.71 4.16 0.49
N GLN A 87 18.94 3.38 -0.27
CA GLN A 87 18.18 2.25 0.28
C GLN A 87 19.10 1.11 0.69
N ASP A 88 18.97 0.65 1.92
CA ASP A 88 19.69 -0.53 2.45
C ASP A 88 19.28 -1.82 1.72
N ASN A 89 18.03 -1.90 1.27
CA ASN A 89 17.47 -3.06 0.59
C ASN A 89 17.53 -2.88 -0.94
N PRO A 90 18.35 -3.66 -1.66
CA PRO A 90 18.49 -3.52 -3.11
C PRO A 90 17.18 -3.76 -3.88
N ASN A 91 16.24 -4.56 -3.34
CA ASN A 91 14.94 -4.78 -3.97
C ASN A 91 14.04 -3.55 -3.86
N GLU A 92 14.13 -2.80 -2.76
CA GLU A 92 13.42 -1.53 -2.58
C GLU A 92 14.03 -0.43 -3.43
N ALA A 93 15.36 -0.39 -3.53
CA ALA A 93 16.06 0.48 -4.47
C ALA A 93 15.60 0.24 -5.92
N GLU A 94 15.51 -1.03 -6.33
CA GLU A 94 15.04 -1.39 -7.67
C GLU A 94 13.56 -1.04 -7.88
N LEU A 95 12.73 -1.18 -6.86
CA LEU A 95 11.33 -0.75 -6.89
C LEU A 95 11.21 0.75 -7.16
N LEU A 96 11.98 1.57 -6.44
CA LEU A 96 11.99 3.03 -6.62
C LEU A 96 12.45 3.45 -8.03
N ARG A 97 13.40 2.74 -8.65
CA ARG A 97 13.82 3.00 -10.03
C ARG A 97 12.76 2.65 -11.07
N ASN A 98 11.76 1.86 -10.70
CA ASN A 98 10.73 1.36 -11.61
C ASN A 98 9.30 1.82 -11.22
N VAL A 99 9.17 2.92 -10.49
CA VAL A 99 7.84 3.44 -10.04
C VAL A 99 6.93 3.74 -11.23
N GLU A 100 7.47 4.30 -12.32
CA GLU A 100 6.70 4.58 -13.53
C GLU A 100 6.07 3.32 -14.11
N ASP A 101 6.83 2.24 -14.27
CA ASP A 101 6.32 0.96 -14.78
C ASP A 101 5.25 0.36 -13.85
N VAL A 102 5.40 0.53 -12.53
CA VAL A 102 4.40 0.06 -11.55
C VAL A 102 3.08 0.80 -11.71
N ILE A 103 3.12 2.13 -11.86
CA ILE A 103 1.93 2.95 -12.11
C ILE A 103 1.30 2.62 -13.46
N GLU A 104 2.11 2.47 -14.50
CA GLU A 104 1.66 2.06 -15.84
C GLU A 104 0.94 0.71 -15.82
N GLY A 105 1.33 -0.19 -14.91
CA GLY A 105 0.64 -1.46 -14.68
C GLY A 105 -0.85 -1.35 -14.37
N LEU A 106 -1.33 -0.21 -13.90
CA LEU A 106 -2.76 0.06 -13.70
C LEU A 106 -3.55 -0.01 -15.01
N LYS A 107 -2.94 0.32 -16.15
CA LYS A 107 -3.59 0.32 -17.46
C LYS A 107 -4.01 -1.08 -17.94
N GLU A 108 -3.45 -2.13 -17.34
CA GLU A 108 -3.80 -3.52 -17.64
C GLU A 108 -5.16 -3.97 -17.05
N TYR A 109 -5.77 -3.13 -16.21
CA TYR A 109 -7.01 -3.45 -15.51
C TYR A 109 -8.18 -2.55 -15.96
N SER A 110 -9.40 -3.04 -15.74
CA SER A 110 -10.62 -2.28 -16.02
C SER A 110 -10.67 -0.98 -15.21
N GLU A 111 -11.43 0.00 -15.71
CA GLU A 111 -11.63 1.28 -15.00
C GLU A 111 -12.14 1.06 -13.58
N ASP A 112 -13.14 0.18 -13.40
CA ASP A 112 -13.72 -0.12 -12.10
C ASP A 112 -12.69 -0.70 -11.13
N ASP A 113 -11.80 -1.60 -11.60
CA ASP A 113 -10.76 -2.17 -10.75
C ASP A 113 -9.68 -1.17 -10.42
N ARG A 114 -9.32 -0.29 -11.39
CA ARG A 114 -8.40 0.83 -11.11
C ARG A 114 -8.94 1.75 -10.04
N VAL A 115 -10.21 2.15 -10.14
CA VAL A 115 -10.85 2.99 -9.11
C VAL A 115 -10.78 2.32 -7.74
N ARG A 116 -11.10 1.03 -7.63
CA ARG A 116 -11.01 0.31 -6.34
C ARG A 116 -9.60 0.28 -5.78
N MET A 117 -8.59 0.04 -6.63
CA MET A 117 -7.18 0.05 -6.21
C MET A 117 -6.73 1.44 -5.76
N LEU A 118 -7.08 2.48 -6.53
CA LEU A 118 -6.65 3.85 -6.27
C LEU A 118 -7.31 4.46 -5.04
N GLU A 119 -8.58 4.16 -4.78
CA GLU A 119 -9.24 4.54 -3.52
C GLU A 119 -8.51 3.95 -2.30
N CYS A 120 -8.11 2.69 -2.36
CA CYS A 120 -7.36 2.07 -1.27
C CYS A 120 -5.96 2.66 -1.13
N LEU A 121 -5.26 2.87 -2.24
CA LEU A 121 -3.94 3.47 -2.26
C LEU A 121 -3.94 4.88 -1.65
N ASP A 122 -4.92 5.72 -1.99
CA ASP A 122 -5.06 7.08 -1.47
C ASP A 122 -5.16 7.11 0.07
N ILE A 123 -5.92 6.16 0.63
CA ILE A 123 -6.05 6.03 2.09
C ILE A 123 -4.73 5.57 2.73
N ILE A 124 -4.04 4.61 2.13
CA ILE A 124 -2.74 4.10 2.62
C ILE A 124 -1.71 5.24 2.60
N VAL A 125 -1.56 5.92 1.46
CA VAL A 125 -0.60 7.03 1.33
C VAL A 125 -0.93 8.16 2.29
N GLY A 126 -2.22 8.49 2.44
CA GLY A 126 -2.69 9.47 3.44
C GLY A 126 -2.35 9.07 4.88
N GLY A 127 -2.33 7.77 5.18
CA GLY A 127 -1.87 7.24 6.47
C GLY A 127 -0.38 7.47 6.69
N GLN A 128 0.45 7.19 5.69
CA GLN A 128 1.90 7.39 5.76
C GLN A 128 2.30 8.86 5.84
N ILE A 129 1.61 9.73 5.12
CA ILE A 129 1.78 11.17 5.24
C ILE A 129 1.51 11.60 6.69
N LEU A 130 0.39 11.16 7.27
CA LEU A 130 0.01 11.48 8.63
C LEU A 130 1.03 10.96 9.66
N ASP A 131 1.60 9.79 9.44
CA ASP A 131 2.63 9.21 10.31
C ASP A 131 3.94 10.01 10.22
N LEU A 132 4.37 10.43 9.03
CA LEU A 132 5.52 11.31 8.87
C LEU A 132 5.31 12.68 9.53
N GLU A 133 4.12 13.27 9.43
CA GLU A 133 3.76 14.53 10.08
C GLU A 133 3.78 14.43 11.61
N ARG A 134 3.36 13.28 12.15
CA ARG A 134 3.27 13.04 13.61
C ARG A 134 4.59 12.64 14.24
N PHE A 135 5.34 11.78 13.57
CA PHE A 135 6.48 11.08 14.15
C PHE A 135 7.82 11.43 13.50
N GLY A 136 7.78 12.06 12.31
CA GLY A 136 8.97 12.28 11.50
C GLY A 136 9.50 10.99 10.87
N PRO A 137 10.64 11.05 10.17
CA PRO A 137 11.26 9.89 9.55
C PRO A 137 11.76 8.89 10.61
N ALA A 138 11.86 7.61 10.24
CA ALA A 138 12.32 6.53 11.10
C ALA A 138 13.82 6.69 11.44
N ASN A 139 14.14 7.50 12.45
CA ASN A 139 15.51 7.76 12.90
C ASN A 139 15.86 6.93 14.13
N GLU A 140 17.05 6.34 14.15
CA GLU A 140 17.61 5.72 15.35
C GLU A 140 17.90 6.83 16.40
N GLY A 141 17.25 6.75 17.56
CA GLY A 141 17.45 7.66 18.70
C GLY A 141 16.51 8.87 18.76
N GLY A 142 15.46 8.92 17.94
CA GLY A 142 14.39 9.91 18.04
C GLY A 142 13.54 9.76 19.31
N ASN A 143 12.85 10.82 19.72
CA ASN A 143 11.87 10.75 20.81
C ASN A 143 10.73 9.82 20.40
N ILE A 144 10.43 8.83 21.24
CA ILE A 144 9.27 7.97 21.05
C ILE A 144 8.01 8.81 21.32
N SER A 145 7.20 9.01 20.29
CA SER A 145 5.88 9.60 20.41
C SER A 145 4.83 8.50 20.32
N ALA A 146 3.78 8.61 21.13
CA ALA A 146 2.65 7.70 21.10
C ALA A 146 1.43 8.38 20.48
N LEU A 147 0.50 7.57 19.96
CA LEU A 147 -0.83 8.03 19.60
C LEU A 147 -1.56 8.55 20.85
N LYS A 148 -2.35 9.61 20.70
CA LYS A 148 -2.95 10.31 21.84
C LYS A 148 -4.04 9.50 22.54
N ASP A 149 -4.82 8.77 21.77
CA ASP A 149 -5.98 8.03 22.25
C ASP A 149 -6.40 6.87 21.34
N ASN A 150 -7.47 6.18 21.74
CA ASN A 150 -8.00 5.06 20.98
C ASN A 150 -8.59 5.47 19.62
N SER A 151 -9.02 6.72 19.45
CA SER A 151 -9.53 7.20 18.16
C SER A 151 -8.42 7.34 17.13
N GLU A 152 -7.26 7.86 17.54
CA GLU A 152 -6.08 7.90 16.66
C GLU A 152 -5.57 6.50 16.33
N LEU A 153 -5.62 5.55 17.28
CA LEU A 153 -5.26 4.16 17.03
C LEU A 153 -6.26 3.48 16.07
N ASP A 154 -7.54 3.78 16.19
CA ASP A 154 -8.58 3.27 15.30
C ASP A 154 -8.42 3.81 13.87
N ASP A 155 -8.15 5.12 13.70
CA ASP A 155 -7.85 5.75 12.42
C ASP A 155 -6.56 5.18 11.80
N TYR A 156 -5.48 5.05 12.58
CA TYR A 156 -4.24 4.44 12.15
C TYR A 156 -4.45 3.02 11.61
N THR A 157 -5.09 2.15 12.41
CA THR A 157 -5.33 0.76 11.98
C THR A 157 -6.25 0.66 10.78
N PHE A 158 -7.19 1.61 10.61
CA PHE A 158 -8.01 1.70 9.42
C PHE A 158 -7.19 2.07 8.19
N ARG A 159 -6.35 3.10 8.26
CA ARG A 159 -5.55 3.56 7.11
C ARG A 159 -4.51 2.53 6.68
N VAL A 160 -3.88 1.82 7.62
CA VAL A 160 -2.86 0.83 7.31
C VAL A 160 -3.46 -0.49 6.80
N ALA A 161 -4.59 -0.94 7.34
CA ALA A 161 -5.11 -2.28 7.03
C ALA A 161 -6.64 -2.39 6.91
N GLY A 162 -7.42 -1.57 7.61
CA GLY A 162 -8.88 -1.58 7.49
C GLY A 162 -9.35 -1.24 6.08
N CYS A 163 -8.72 -0.26 5.42
CA CYS A 163 -8.99 0.10 4.02
C CYS A 163 -8.67 -1.04 3.05
N VAL A 164 -7.65 -1.84 3.36
CA VAL A 164 -7.33 -3.06 2.60
C VAL A 164 -8.46 -4.08 2.75
N GLY A 165 -9.06 -4.20 3.93
CA GLY A 165 -10.26 -5.01 4.15
C GLY A 165 -11.45 -4.56 3.29
N VAL A 166 -11.66 -3.24 3.15
CA VAL A 166 -12.65 -2.67 2.21
C VAL A 166 -12.33 -3.06 0.77
N PHE A 167 -11.09 -2.88 0.35
CA PHE A 167 -10.64 -3.24 -1.00
C PHE A 167 -10.85 -4.73 -1.31
N TRP A 168 -10.45 -5.63 -0.40
CA TRP A 168 -10.68 -7.07 -0.54
C TRP A 168 -12.16 -7.41 -0.67
N THR A 169 -13.03 -6.76 0.11
CA THR A 169 -14.47 -6.94 0.02
C THR A 169 -15.00 -6.50 -1.33
N LYS A 170 -14.62 -5.30 -1.80
CA LYS A 170 -14.99 -4.78 -3.13
C LYS A 170 -14.56 -5.73 -4.26
N MET A 171 -13.32 -6.21 -4.22
CA MET A 171 -12.79 -7.14 -5.23
C MET A 171 -13.50 -8.49 -5.19
N SER A 172 -13.80 -9.01 -3.99
CA SER A 172 -14.51 -10.27 -3.84
C SER A 172 -15.93 -10.18 -4.39
N LEU A 173 -16.66 -9.13 -4.09
CA LEU A 173 -18.02 -8.90 -4.59
C LEU A 173 -18.03 -8.68 -6.11
N ALA A 174 -17.04 -7.99 -6.65
CA ALA A 174 -16.97 -7.74 -8.08
C ALA A 174 -16.64 -8.99 -8.92
N HIS A 175 -15.83 -9.92 -8.39
CA HIS A 175 -15.23 -10.97 -9.21
C HIS A 175 -15.44 -12.42 -8.73
N ILE A 176 -15.81 -12.63 -7.46
CA ILE A 176 -15.78 -13.98 -6.86
C ILE A 176 -17.16 -14.40 -6.34
N ILE A 177 -17.80 -13.56 -5.54
CA ILE A 177 -19.04 -13.89 -4.83
C ILE A 177 -20.16 -12.91 -5.18
N SER A 178 -21.38 -13.40 -5.05
CA SER A 178 -22.58 -12.57 -5.08
C SER A 178 -23.33 -12.79 -3.76
N ILE A 179 -23.75 -11.71 -3.13
CA ILE A 179 -24.51 -11.73 -1.89
C ILE A 179 -25.77 -10.87 -2.04
N PRO A 180 -26.80 -11.10 -1.22
CA PRO A 180 -27.96 -10.21 -1.15
C PRO A 180 -27.53 -8.79 -0.71
N PRO A 181 -28.12 -7.72 -1.28
CA PRO A 181 -27.75 -6.34 -0.96
C PRO A 181 -27.84 -6.00 0.54
N GLU A 182 -28.77 -6.61 1.26
CA GLU A 182 -28.94 -6.43 2.71
C GLU A 182 -27.78 -6.97 3.56
N GLN A 183 -26.87 -7.75 2.97
CA GLN A 183 -25.68 -8.29 3.64
C GLN A 183 -24.41 -7.51 3.31
N GLU A 184 -24.46 -6.58 2.36
CA GLU A 184 -23.26 -5.86 1.92
C GLU A 184 -22.62 -5.05 3.04
N GLU A 185 -23.42 -4.30 3.80
CA GLU A 185 -22.92 -3.49 4.93
C GLU A 185 -22.19 -4.34 5.96
N ASP A 186 -22.80 -5.45 6.39
CA ASP A 186 -22.22 -6.39 7.35
C ASP A 186 -20.89 -7.00 6.87
N ILE A 187 -20.79 -7.34 5.59
CA ILE A 187 -19.54 -7.87 5.02
C ILE A 187 -18.44 -6.81 4.96
N PHE A 188 -18.76 -5.55 4.63
CA PHE A 188 -17.81 -4.46 4.67
C PHE A 188 -17.30 -4.18 6.08
N GLU A 189 -18.18 -4.13 7.07
CA GLU A 189 -17.80 -3.98 8.48
C GLU A 189 -16.85 -5.10 8.93
N LYS A 190 -17.16 -6.35 8.59
CA LYS A 190 -16.30 -7.50 8.89
C LYS A 190 -14.95 -7.41 8.21
N GLY A 191 -14.88 -6.97 6.94
CA GLY A 191 -13.65 -6.74 6.22
C GLY A 191 -12.76 -5.69 6.90
N ILE A 192 -13.35 -4.56 7.31
CA ILE A 192 -12.65 -3.50 8.06
C ILE A 192 -12.12 -4.03 9.38
N ARG A 193 -12.98 -4.69 10.17
CA ARG A 193 -12.58 -5.25 11.48
C ARG A 193 -11.48 -6.28 11.35
N PHE A 194 -11.53 -7.12 10.33
CA PHE A 194 -10.49 -8.11 10.07
C PHE A 194 -9.13 -7.46 9.75
N GLY A 195 -9.12 -6.45 8.86
CA GLY A 195 -7.91 -5.69 8.55
C GLY A 195 -7.32 -5.01 9.79
N LYS A 196 -8.13 -4.26 10.54
CA LYS A 196 -7.71 -3.62 11.80
C LYS A 196 -7.16 -4.63 12.81
N ALA A 197 -7.80 -5.79 12.96
CA ALA A 197 -7.36 -6.82 13.90
C ALA A 197 -5.97 -7.38 13.54
N ILE A 198 -5.70 -7.62 12.24
CA ILE A 198 -4.37 -8.05 11.79
C ILE A 198 -3.32 -6.99 12.12
N GLN A 199 -3.60 -5.71 11.88
CA GLN A 199 -2.68 -4.63 12.19
C GLN A 199 -2.41 -4.53 13.70
N MET A 200 -3.44 -4.68 14.53
CA MET A 200 -3.25 -4.72 15.99
C MET A 200 -2.34 -5.86 16.44
N ILE A 201 -2.47 -7.04 15.82
CA ILE A 201 -1.58 -8.18 16.10
C ILE A 201 -0.14 -7.84 15.68
N ASN A 202 0.05 -7.21 14.52
CA ASN A 202 1.37 -6.78 14.06
C ASN A 202 2.00 -5.79 15.05
N ASN A 203 1.23 -4.76 15.45
CA ASN A 203 1.70 -3.77 16.42
C ASN A 203 2.15 -4.43 17.74
N LEU A 204 1.36 -5.40 18.27
CA LEU A 204 1.71 -6.12 19.50
C LEU A 204 2.94 -7.01 19.35
N ARG A 205 3.11 -7.64 18.19
CA ARG A 205 4.27 -8.49 17.89
C ARG A 205 5.56 -7.69 17.81
N ASP A 206 5.48 -6.48 17.30
CA ASP A 206 6.64 -5.63 16.99
C ASP A 206 7.01 -4.68 18.16
N ILE A 207 6.34 -4.82 19.33
CA ILE A 207 6.77 -4.17 20.57
C ILE A 207 8.10 -4.79 21.02
N PRO A 208 9.14 -3.97 21.31
CA PRO A 208 10.47 -4.43 21.71
C PRO A 208 10.46 -5.23 23.00
#